data_879621f27bca43a1dea8d1eee405cf47
#
_entry.id   879621f27bca43a1dea8d1eee405cf47
#
_cell.length_a   1.000
_cell.length_b   1.000
_cell.length_c   1.000
_cell.angle_alpha   90.00
_cell.angle_beta   90.00
_cell.angle_gamma   90.00
#
_symmetry.space_group_name_H-M   'P 1'
#
loop_
_entity.id
_entity.type
_entity.pdbx_description
1 polymer ?
#
loop_
_entity_poly.entity_id
_entity_poly.type
_entity_poly.pdbx_seq_one_letter_code
_entity_poly.pdbx_strand_id
1 'polypeptide(L)'
;MKLLLDEMYAGLKEYFETLGWEAATAQEVGLKGAKDKDVVEYAQKHDLLLITQDPKPAELADLRGVKHVLISSAMIAKIADEKIKEKYSDIKQE
;
A
#
# COMPACT_ATOMS: atom_id res chain seq x y z
N MET A 1 -3.45 11.64 9.11
CA MET A 1 -2.41 10.60 9.14
C MET A 1 -1.66 10.58 7.82
N LYS A 2 -0.35 10.50 7.89
CA LYS A 2 0.49 10.48 6.70
C LYS A 2 0.81 9.05 6.29
N LEU A 3 0.83 8.80 4.99
CA LEU A 3 1.14 7.49 4.43
C LEU A 3 2.61 7.38 4.06
N LEU A 4 3.19 6.20 4.26
CA LEU A 4 4.50 5.85 3.73
C LEU A 4 4.29 4.79 2.65
N LEU A 5 4.60 5.13 1.42
CA LEU A 5 4.44 4.23 0.27
C LEU A 5 5.74 3.48 0.01
N ASP A 6 5.73 2.16 0.29
CA ASP A 6 6.87 1.29 0.07
C ASP A 6 6.92 0.87 -1.39
N GLU A 7 8.06 1.07 -2.04
CA GLU A 7 8.37 0.64 -3.44
C GLU A 7 7.17 0.30 -4.33
N MET A 8 6.25 1.23 -4.45
CA MET A 8 5.04 1.04 -5.24
C MET A 8 5.15 1.78 -6.57
N TYR A 9 4.18 1.52 -7.46
CA TYR A 9 4.05 2.23 -8.70
C TYR A 9 4.16 3.75 -8.49
N ALA A 10 5.05 4.39 -9.26
CA ALA A 10 5.43 5.78 -9.04
C ALA A 10 4.28 6.79 -9.06
N GLY A 11 3.23 6.52 -9.81
CA GLY A 11 2.07 7.41 -9.89
C GLY A 11 1.10 7.33 -8.71
N LEU A 12 1.22 6.33 -7.84
CA LEU A 12 0.25 6.13 -6.75
C LEU A 12 0.26 7.26 -5.73
N LYS A 13 1.41 7.89 -5.50
CA LYS A 13 1.47 9.02 -4.57
C LYS A 13 0.49 10.13 -4.97
N GLU A 14 0.47 10.49 -6.24
CA GLU A 14 -0.42 11.55 -6.75
C GLU A 14 -1.88 11.18 -6.59
N TYR A 15 -2.24 9.91 -6.79
CA TYR A 15 -3.61 9.44 -6.59
C TYR A 15 -4.02 9.56 -5.12
N PHE A 16 -3.15 9.16 -4.19
CA PHE A 16 -3.43 9.33 -2.76
C PHE A 16 -3.58 10.78 -2.37
N GLU A 17 -2.72 11.66 -2.90
CA GLU A 17 -2.80 13.09 -2.63
C GLU A 17 -4.11 13.69 -3.17
N THR A 18 -4.54 13.27 -4.35
CA THR A 18 -5.82 13.68 -4.93
C THR A 18 -6.99 13.26 -4.04
N LEU A 19 -6.88 12.11 -3.37
CA LEU A 19 -7.90 11.63 -2.44
C LEU A 19 -7.83 12.29 -1.06
N GLY A 20 -6.91 13.22 -0.86
CA GLY A 20 -6.80 13.99 0.38
C GLY A 20 -5.78 13.45 1.39
N TRP A 21 -4.95 12.49 1.00
CA TRP A 21 -3.93 11.94 1.89
C TRP A 21 -2.58 12.64 1.71
N GLU A 22 -1.90 12.89 2.81
CA GLU A 22 -0.48 13.21 2.75
C GLU A 22 0.28 11.91 2.58
N ALA A 23 1.18 11.86 1.62
CA ALA A 23 1.94 10.65 1.33
C ALA A 23 3.39 10.97 1.01
N ALA A 24 4.29 10.10 1.47
CA ALA A 24 5.69 10.13 1.10
C ALA A 24 6.08 8.74 0.59
N THR A 25 6.97 8.69 -0.38
CA THR A 25 7.50 7.42 -0.86
C THR A 25 8.73 7.03 -0.05
N ALA A 26 9.02 5.74 0.03
CA ALA A 26 10.24 5.25 0.67
C ALA A 26 11.49 5.91 0.06
N GLN A 27 11.50 6.10 -1.25
CA GLN A 27 12.61 6.76 -1.93
C GLN A 27 12.80 8.20 -1.46
N GLU A 28 11.72 8.98 -1.32
CA GLU A 28 11.80 10.38 -0.88
C GLU A 28 12.39 10.54 0.52
N VAL A 29 12.14 9.57 1.40
CA VAL A 29 12.63 9.63 2.78
C VAL A 29 13.94 8.89 2.98
N GLY A 30 14.62 8.53 1.88
CA GLY A 30 15.95 7.92 1.93
C GLY A 30 15.97 6.42 2.22
N LEU A 31 14.84 5.73 2.01
CA LEU A 31 14.72 4.30 2.29
C LEU A 31 14.81 3.42 1.04
N LYS A 32 15.24 3.97 -0.09
CA LYS A 32 15.40 3.17 -1.33
C LYS A 32 16.43 2.06 -1.08
N GLY A 33 16.01 0.82 -1.34
CA GLY A 33 16.87 -0.35 -1.11
C GLY A 33 17.04 -0.73 0.36
N ALA A 34 16.35 -0.06 1.27
CA ALA A 34 16.39 -0.40 2.69
C ALA A 34 15.74 -1.76 2.95
N LYS A 35 16.15 -2.40 4.05
CA LYS A 35 15.55 -3.66 4.48
C LYS A 35 14.14 -3.40 5.02
N ASP A 36 13.29 -4.42 4.96
CA ASP A 36 11.91 -4.35 5.46
C ASP A 36 11.84 -3.84 6.90
N LYS A 37 12.78 -4.30 7.74
CA LYS A 37 12.90 -3.85 9.12
C LYS A 37 13.06 -2.33 9.22
N ASP A 38 13.90 -1.75 8.37
CA ASP A 38 14.17 -0.31 8.41
C ASP A 38 12.97 0.50 7.95
N VAL A 39 12.24 0.00 6.95
CA VAL A 39 11.01 0.63 6.46
C VAL A 39 9.94 0.64 7.56
N VAL A 40 9.74 -0.48 8.21
CA VAL A 40 8.75 -0.62 9.28
C VAL A 40 9.13 0.23 10.51
N GLU A 41 10.41 0.26 10.88
CA GLU A 41 10.90 1.11 11.97
C GLU A 41 10.69 2.59 11.68
N TYR A 42 10.94 3.00 10.44
CA TYR A 42 10.71 4.38 10.03
C TYR A 42 9.23 4.76 10.17
N ALA A 43 8.34 3.90 9.68
CA ALA A 43 6.90 4.13 9.80
C ALA A 43 6.47 4.22 11.27
N GLN A 44 7.00 3.36 12.12
CA GLN A 44 6.70 3.36 13.55
C GLN A 44 7.19 4.64 14.22
N LYS A 45 8.43 5.02 13.95
CA LYS A 45 9.07 6.18 14.56
C LYS A 45 8.37 7.49 14.19
N HIS A 46 7.88 7.60 12.97
CA HIS A 46 7.24 8.80 12.47
C HIS A 46 5.71 8.74 12.45
N ASP A 47 5.14 7.71 13.06
CA ASP A 47 3.69 7.49 13.13
C ASP A 47 3.02 7.55 11.75
N LEU A 48 3.58 6.81 10.80
CA LEU A 48 3.06 6.72 9.44
C LEU A 48 2.29 5.42 9.25
N LEU A 49 1.31 5.45 8.34
CA LEU A 49 0.64 4.24 7.90
C LEU A 49 1.39 3.70 6.70
N LEU A 50 1.92 2.49 6.82
CA LEU A 50 2.67 1.84 5.75
C LEU A 50 1.73 1.23 4.71
N ILE A 51 1.92 1.60 3.45
CA ILE A 51 1.23 0.96 2.31
C ILE A 51 2.27 0.20 1.51
N THR A 52 2.06 -1.09 1.33
CA THR A 52 3.01 -1.96 0.63
C THR A 52 2.30 -2.99 -0.23
N GLN A 53 2.99 -3.44 -1.27
CA GLN A 53 2.54 -4.57 -2.10
C GLN A 53 3.28 -5.85 -1.74
N ASP A 54 4.25 -5.77 -0.83
CA ASP A 54 5.07 -6.92 -0.41
C ASP A 54 4.57 -7.47 0.92
N PRO A 55 4.21 -8.77 0.98
CA PRO A 55 3.76 -9.39 2.23
C PRO A 55 4.77 -9.34 3.38
N LYS A 56 6.07 -9.34 3.11
CA LYS A 56 7.10 -9.36 4.16
C LYS A 56 7.07 -8.14 5.07
N PRO A 57 7.17 -6.90 4.55
CA PRO A 57 7.07 -5.75 5.43
C PRO A 57 5.69 -5.62 6.07
N ALA A 58 4.63 -6.08 5.40
CA ALA A 58 3.29 -6.08 5.99
C ALA A 58 3.21 -7.01 7.21
N GLU A 59 3.77 -8.21 7.13
CA GLU A 59 3.83 -9.13 8.26
C GLU A 59 4.64 -8.56 9.43
N LEU A 60 5.76 -7.94 9.13
CA LEU A 60 6.60 -7.32 10.15
C LEU A 60 5.89 -6.15 10.83
N ALA A 61 5.20 -5.33 10.05
CA ALA A 61 4.39 -4.22 10.58
C ALA A 61 3.29 -4.75 11.50
N ASP A 62 2.63 -5.84 11.12
CA ASP A 62 1.60 -6.48 11.92
C ASP A 62 2.18 -6.94 13.27
N LEU A 63 3.32 -7.62 13.26
CA LEU A 63 3.99 -8.09 14.47
C LEU A 63 4.38 -6.95 15.40
N ARG A 64 4.71 -5.80 14.88
CA ARG A 64 5.13 -4.63 15.66
C ARG A 64 4.00 -3.67 16.00
N GLY A 65 2.79 -3.97 15.59
CA GLY A 65 1.65 -3.09 15.82
C GLY A 65 1.71 -1.79 15.03
N VAL A 66 2.42 -1.77 13.92
CA VAL A 66 2.50 -0.62 13.02
C VAL A 66 1.31 -0.64 12.07
N LYS A 67 0.63 0.50 11.93
CA LYS A 67 -0.50 0.62 11.01
C LYS A 67 -0.03 0.39 9.58
N HIS A 68 -0.73 -0.47 8.87
CA HIS A 68 -0.34 -0.84 7.50
C HIS A 68 -1.51 -1.33 6.70
N VAL A 69 -1.37 -1.25 5.38
CA VAL A 69 -2.29 -1.86 4.41
C VAL A 69 -1.45 -2.59 3.36
N LEU A 70 -1.72 -3.86 3.17
CA LEU A 70 -1.13 -4.66 2.10
C LEU A 70 -2.05 -4.62 0.88
N ILE A 71 -1.56 -4.11 -0.23
CA ILE A 71 -2.28 -4.17 -1.51
C ILE A 71 -1.86 -5.46 -2.21
N SER A 72 -2.60 -6.53 -1.97
CA SER A 72 -2.31 -7.85 -2.52
C SER A 72 -2.91 -8.02 -3.92
N SER A 73 -2.39 -9.01 -4.65
CA SER A 73 -2.97 -9.39 -5.94
C SER A 73 -4.43 -9.84 -5.80
N ALA A 74 -4.74 -10.52 -4.68
CA ALA A 74 -6.12 -10.93 -4.40
C ALA A 74 -7.05 -9.72 -4.22
N MET A 75 -6.58 -8.68 -3.55
CA MET A 75 -7.34 -7.44 -3.39
C MET A 75 -7.58 -6.76 -4.74
N ILE A 76 -6.56 -6.69 -5.59
CA ILE A 76 -6.66 -6.09 -6.93
C ILE A 76 -7.68 -6.87 -7.76
N ALA A 77 -7.60 -8.21 -7.76
CA ALA A 77 -8.53 -9.06 -8.49
C ALA A 77 -9.97 -8.89 -7.99
N LYS A 78 -10.15 -8.78 -6.68
CA LYS A 78 -11.48 -8.57 -6.09
C LYS A 78 -12.09 -7.25 -6.52
N ILE A 79 -11.29 -6.18 -6.54
CA ILE A 79 -11.77 -4.87 -6.99
C ILE A 79 -12.16 -4.93 -8.47
N ALA A 80 -11.33 -5.56 -9.30
CA ALA A 80 -11.65 -5.74 -10.72
C ALA A 80 -12.93 -6.57 -10.92
N ASP A 81 -13.09 -7.65 -10.15
CA ASP A 81 -14.29 -8.48 -10.18
C ASP A 81 -15.55 -7.67 -9.87
N GLU A 82 -15.50 -6.86 -8.83
CA GLU A 82 -16.63 -5.99 -8.43
C GLU A 82 -16.97 -4.99 -9.55
N LYS A 83 -15.96 -4.40 -10.18
CA LYS A 83 -16.16 -3.45 -11.27
C LYS A 83 -16.73 -4.10 -12.52
N ILE A 84 -16.30 -5.31 -12.84
CA ILE A 84 -16.85 -6.08 -13.95
C ILE A 84 -18.33 -6.36 -13.73
N LYS A 85 -18.68 -6.83 -12.53
CA LYS A 85 -20.09 -7.13 -12.18
C LYS A 85 -20.96 -5.88 -12.19
N GLU A 86 -20.42 -4.77 -11.74
CA GLU A 86 -21.09 -3.48 -11.72
C GLU A 86 -21.44 -2.97 -13.13
N LYS A 87 -20.48 -3.10 -14.07
CA LYS A 87 -20.65 -2.62 -15.44
C LYS A 87 -21.32 -3.60 -16.38
N TYR A 88 -21.09 -4.88 -16.17
CA TYR A 88 -21.49 -5.96 -17.10
C TYR A 88 -22.08 -7.12 -16.33
N SER A 89 -23.19 -6.86 -15.65
CA SER A 89 -23.81 -7.83 -14.75
C SER A 89 -24.30 -9.11 -15.43
N ASP A 90 -24.43 -9.11 -16.76
CA ASP A 90 -24.84 -10.25 -17.57
C ASP A 90 -23.68 -11.13 -18.05
N ILE A 91 -22.44 -10.72 -17.77
CA ILE A 91 -21.25 -11.52 -18.12
C ILE A 91 -21.12 -12.70 -17.16
N LYS A 92 -21.03 -13.90 -17.74
CA LYS A 92 -20.82 -15.11 -16.96
C LYS A 92 -19.35 -15.39 -16.80
N GLN A 93 -18.97 -15.87 -15.62
CA GLN A 93 -17.62 -16.37 -15.36
C GLN A 93 -17.48 -17.74 -16.02
N GLU A 94 -16.34 -17.95 -16.65
CA GLU A 94 -15.97 -19.23 -17.26
C GLU A 94 -15.00 -20.02 -16.38
#